data_20844eb2f7af117c4ef5981a066fb4fd
#
_entry.id   20844eb2f7af117c4ef5981a066fb4fd
#
_cell.length_a   1.000
_cell.length_b   1.000
_cell.length_c   1.000
_cell.angle_alpha   90.00
_cell.angle_beta   90.00
_cell.angle_gamma   90.00
#
_symmetry.space_group_name_H-M   'P 1'
#
loop_
_entity.id
_entity.type
_entity.pdbx_description
1 polymer ?
#
loop_
_entity_poly.entity_id
_entity_poly.type
_entity_poly.pdbx_seq_one_letter_code
_entity_poly.pdbx_strand_id
1 'polypeptide(L)'
;MYRVLLVDDESLTLDYLKMAIPKQNPDWEIAGACLDGIQALEWFESHSADLVLTDIKMPEMSGLELCERLHRRNPEQKIVILSGHDEFKFAQQAIQCSVADYLLKPISLTELKAVLQKIKSSLQTERAEELAYHSLLEMSEDGKKQIAARFIRAMIENSNVEVKSLYPLIHRMKISLIEGAGVMLLLSLDEDVLLGNGIQASDIPVFRYMLYRLTLEYTEQAALGSWVTLDQEENTLLLLSDDDTEAVEDQALHIYQQVSQLMLEHAGLSISAGVSGLLFDVMEAEAAYRQAYTALCGRLFFTAGAYYTTKEISSEIQNKITRLNHYVSSLHSALLDKNSLARQLALQSIIQLLPGKTETEALRFGLYWIKGLAKSAQAWPPDRLNRAASALCACKSSDQDTIQAFYTSAASFLLPSEEEKADRNKSENGIVSQAEHYIHTNYAQPISLALVAEKIDVSPNYLSSLFHKELGESYSKYVTRVRMEHAKRIMKENPGLRIYEIVNQVGYVSVKHFSYVFKQLFGVTPGEYQQSLKAD
;
A
#
# COMPACT_ATOMS: atom_id res chain seq x y z
N MET A 1 29.14 18.51 8.14
CA MET A 1 29.37 19.72 7.32
C MET A 1 29.59 19.26 5.90
N TYR A 2 28.99 19.92 4.90
CA TYR A 2 29.14 19.56 3.48
C TYR A 2 30.29 20.41 2.89
N ARG A 3 31.05 19.82 2.00
CA ARG A 3 32.29 20.43 1.47
C ARG A 3 32.07 20.87 0.02
N VAL A 4 32.33 22.16 -0.29
CA VAL A 4 32.21 22.69 -1.64
C VAL A 4 33.57 23.15 -2.17
N LEU A 5 33.92 22.71 -3.39
CA LEU A 5 35.03 23.24 -4.17
C LEU A 5 34.52 24.33 -5.11
N LEU A 6 35.19 25.47 -5.12
CA LEU A 6 34.92 26.60 -6.01
C LEU A 6 35.95 26.60 -7.15
N VAL A 7 35.48 26.78 -8.39
CA VAL A 7 36.33 26.81 -9.57
C VAL A 7 35.89 27.97 -10.48
N ASP A 8 36.67 29.01 -10.54
CA ASP A 8 36.37 30.23 -11.33
C ASP A 8 37.68 31.00 -11.58
N ASP A 9 37.92 31.45 -12.80
CA ASP A 9 39.13 32.21 -13.14
C ASP A 9 39.10 33.66 -12.63
N GLU A 10 37.91 34.13 -12.23
CA GLU A 10 37.71 35.43 -11.62
C GLU A 10 37.87 35.36 -10.08
N SER A 11 38.99 35.84 -9.56
CA SER A 11 39.26 35.88 -8.11
C SER A 11 38.16 36.60 -7.30
N LEU A 12 37.55 37.64 -7.88
CA LEU A 12 36.45 38.38 -7.25
C LEU A 12 35.18 37.50 -7.06
N THR A 13 34.87 36.67 -8.00
CA THR A 13 33.75 35.68 -7.92
C THR A 13 34.06 34.66 -6.82
N LEU A 14 35.27 34.12 -6.76
CA LEU A 14 35.70 33.21 -5.71
C LEU A 14 35.59 33.85 -4.31
N ASP A 15 36.05 35.08 -4.14
CA ASP A 15 36.02 35.78 -2.86
C ASP A 15 34.57 36.09 -2.43
N TYR A 16 33.70 36.45 -3.39
CA TYR A 16 32.26 36.59 -3.13
C TYR A 16 31.63 35.28 -2.65
N LEU A 17 31.90 34.18 -3.33
CA LEU A 17 31.32 32.86 -2.96
C LEU A 17 31.86 32.38 -1.61
N LYS A 18 33.15 32.54 -1.32
CA LYS A 18 33.75 32.22 -0.02
C LYS A 18 33.07 32.96 1.15
N MET A 19 32.62 34.19 0.92
CA MET A 19 31.87 34.97 1.92
C MET A 19 30.38 34.63 1.96
N ALA A 20 29.80 34.41 0.79
CA ALA A 20 28.35 34.23 0.66
C ALA A 20 27.85 32.84 1.15
N ILE A 21 28.57 31.76 0.80
CA ILE A 21 28.13 30.39 1.09
C ILE A 21 28.01 30.13 2.59
N PRO A 22 29.04 30.32 3.45
CA PRO A 22 28.91 30.06 4.88
C PRO A 22 27.87 30.97 5.57
N LYS A 23 27.68 32.17 5.05
CA LYS A 23 26.73 33.14 5.61
C LYS A 23 25.27 32.78 5.29
N GLN A 24 25.01 32.23 4.10
CA GLN A 24 23.68 31.84 3.67
C GLN A 24 23.28 30.41 4.13
N ASN A 25 24.26 29.52 4.22
CA ASN A 25 24.06 28.12 4.61
C ASN A 25 25.25 27.66 5.49
N PRO A 26 25.13 27.73 6.82
CA PRO A 26 26.21 27.39 7.75
C PRO A 26 26.61 25.91 7.75
N ASP A 27 25.82 25.05 7.10
CA ASP A 27 26.12 23.62 6.94
C ASP A 27 27.18 23.34 5.86
N TRP A 28 27.56 24.36 5.07
CA TRP A 28 28.53 24.26 3.99
C TRP A 28 29.84 24.91 4.37
N GLU A 29 30.94 24.22 4.10
CA GLU A 29 32.30 24.75 4.23
C GLU A 29 33.02 24.78 2.87
N ILE A 30 33.88 25.78 2.69
CA ILE A 30 34.72 25.88 1.49
C ILE A 30 35.90 24.91 1.64
N ALA A 31 35.89 23.84 0.85
CA ALA A 31 36.94 22.83 0.85
C ALA A 31 38.21 23.31 0.10
N GLY A 32 38.01 24.15 -0.92
CA GLY A 32 39.07 24.70 -1.75
C GLY A 32 38.57 25.72 -2.76
N ALA A 33 39.49 26.42 -3.40
CA ALA A 33 39.19 27.32 -4.51
C ALA A 33 40.31 27.21 -5.56
N CYS A 34 39.92 26.98 -6.81
CA CYS A 34 40.83 26.82 -7.96
C CYS A 34 40.51 27.86 -9.02
N LEU A 35 41.51 28.27 -9.77
CA LEU A 35 41.39 29.30 -10.83
C LEU A 35 41.09 28.70 -12.21
N ASP A 36 41.20 27.38 -12.37
CA ASP A 36 40.94 26.68 -13.61
C ASP A 36 40.60 25.19 -13.36
N GLY A 37 40.13 24.48 -14.41
CA GLY A 37 39.73 23.08 -14.32
C GLY A 37 40.90 22.12 -14.08
N ILE A 38 42.15 22.47 -14.47
CA ILE A 38 43.32 21.61 -14.25
C ILE A 38 43.68 21.63 -12.77
N GLN A 39 43.76 22.79 -12.13
CA GLN A 39 43.97 22.92 -10.69
C GLN A 39 42.88 22.18 -9.89
N ALA A 40 41.62 22.22 -10.36
CA ALA A 40 40.54 21.48 -9.72
C ALA A 40 40.77 19.97 -9.80
N LEU A 41 41.19 19.41 -10.93
CA LEU A 41 41.52 17.99 -11.06
C LEU A 41 42.72 17.58 -10.19
N GLU A 42 43.76 18.38 -10.15
CA GLU A 42 44.93 18.17 -9.27
C GLU A 42 44.51 18.19 -7.79
N TRP A 43 43.63 19.13 -7.42
CA TRP A 43 43.07 19.20 -6.07
C TRP A 43 42.35 17.92 -5.68
N PHE A 44 41.56 17.30 -6.59
CA PHE A 44 40.88 16.04 -6.38
C PHE A 44 41.78 14.80 -6.28
N GLU A 45 43.07 14.92 -6.60
CA GLU A 45 44.04 13.81 -6.38
C GLU A 45 44.24 13.50 -4.89
N SER A 46 44.10 14.51 -4.02
CA SER A 46 44.36 14.39 -2.57
C SER A 46 43.22 14.84 -1.69
N HIS A 47 42.14 15.39 -2.26
CA HIS A 47 41.01 15.93 -1.53
C HIS A 47 39.67 15.45 -2.13
N SER A 48 38.60 15.66 -1.39
CA SER A 48 37.24 15.39 -1.85
C SER A 48 36.32 16.55 -1.52
N ALA A 49 35.28 16.73 -2.31
CA ALA A 49 34.21 17.68 -2.07
C ALA A 49 32.85 17.04 -2.38
N ASP A 50 31.81 17.43 -1.64
CA ASP A 50 30.41 16.96 -1.88
C ASP A 50 29.80 17.71 -3.08
N LEU A 51 30.25 18.93 -3.35
CA LEU A 51 29.75 19.79 -4.42
C LEU A 51 30.91 20.51 -5.10
N VAL A 52 30.84 20.67 -6.41
CA VAL A 52 31.69 21.56 -7.20
C VAL A 52 30.83 22.68 -7.75
N LEU A 53 31.21 23.92 -7.51
CA LEU A 53 30.70 25.11 -8.19
C LEU A 53 31.72 25.56 -9.20
N THR A 54 31.45 25.45 -10.50
CA THR A 54 32.45 25.78 -11.56
C THR A 54 31.89 26.77 -12.56
N ASP A 55 32.70 27.74 -12.97
CA ASP A 55 32.42 28.54 -14.16
C ASP A 55 32.53 27.68 -15.42
N ILE A 56 31.81 28.06 -16.47
CA ILE A 56 31.88 27.40 -17.79
C ILE A 56 33.17 27.76 -18.51
N LYS A 57 33.46 29.05 -18.57
CA LYS A 57 34.60 29.60 -19.36
C LYS A 57 35.79 29.89 -18.47
N MET A 58 36.74 29.00 -18.52
CA MET A 58 38.02 29.16 -17.82
C MET A 58 39.18 28.88 -18.77
N PRO A 59 40.33 29.48 -18.54
CA PRO A 59 41.55 29.15 -19.28
C PRO A 59 41.90 27.67 -19.11
N GLU A 60 42.70 27.16 -20.05
CA GLU A 60 43.28 25.81 -20.04
C GLU A 60 42.22 24.69 -20.13
N MET A 61 41.18 24.65 -19.25
CA MET A 61 40.12 23.66 -19.22
C MET A 61 38.81 24.33 -18.86
N SER A 62 37.81 24.16 -19.73
CA SER A 62 36.44 24.63 -19.48
C SER A 62 35.73 23.87 -18.35
N GLY A 63 34.73 24.51 -17.70
CA GLY A 63 33.94 23.85 -16.67
C GLY A 63 33.16 22.62 -17.20
N LEU A 64 32.79 22.61 -18.47
CA LEU A 64 32.12 21.43 -19.07
C LEU A 64 33.08 20.25 -19.22
N GLU A 65 34.32 20.50 -19.66
CA GLU A 65 35.36 19.46 -19.70
C GLU A 65 35.71 18.94 -18.32
N LEU A 66 35.75 19.84 -17.31
CA LEU A 66 35.92 19.47 -15.91
C LEU A 66 34.78 18.54 -15.46
N CYS A 67 33.51 18.88 -15.76
CA CYS A 67 32.35 18.05 -15.45
C CYS A 67 32.46 16.64 -16.05
N GLU A 68 32.80 16.52 -17.34
CA GLU A 68 32.99 15.23 -17.99
C GLU A 68 34.07 14.38 -17.32
N ARG A 69 35.20 14.97 -16.97
CA ARG A 69 36.31 14.24 -16.33
C ARG A 69 35.98 13.83 -14.90
N LEU A 70 35.29 14.68 -14.14
CA LEU A 70 34.84 14.35 -12.78
C LEU A 70 33.79 13.26 -12.79
N HIS A 71 32.80 13.31 -13.69
CA HIS A 71 31.77 12.26 -13.81
C HIS A 71 32.33 10.92 -14.28
N ARG A 72 33.35 10.90 -15.15
CA ARG A 72 34.03 9.64 -15.50
C ARG A 72 34.72 8.99 -14.30
N ARG A 73 35.19 9.81 -13.35
CA ARG A 73 35.88 9.35 -12.13
C ARG A 73 34.89 9.02 -11.00
N ASN A 74 33.88 9.85 -10.85
CA ASN A 74 32.79 9.68 -9.87
C ASN A 74 31.46 10.15 -10.48
N PRO A 75 30.62 9.22 -10.98
CA PRO A 75 29.33 9.57 -11.59
C PRO A 75 28.35 10.27 -10.64
N GLU A 76 28.52 10.09 -9.33
CA GLU A 76 27.64 10.67 -8.30
C GLU A 76 28.09 12.08 -7.85
N GLN A 77 29.21 12.60 -8.37
CA GLN A 77 29.72 13.91 -8.01
C GLN A 77 28.70 15.00 -8.34
N LYS A 78 28.29 15.76 -7.33
CA LYS A 78 27.39 16.91 -7.54
C LYS A 78 28.17 18.07 -8.12
N ILE A 79 27.72 18.60 -9.25
CA ILE A 79 28.34 19.74 -9.93
C ILE A 79 27.23 20.75 -10.24
N VAL A 80 27.50 22.01 -9.93
CA VAL A 80 26.66 23.17 -10.30
C VAL A 80 27.51 24.12 -11.16
N ILE A 81 26.93 24.51 -12.28
CA ILE A 81 27.59 25.39 -13.23
C ILE A 81 27.23 26.85 -12.95
N LEU A 82 28.23 27.74 -13.00
CA LEU A 82 28.04 29.18 -13.01
C LEU A 82 28.13 29.67 -14.47
N SER A 83 27.14 30.44 -14.94
CA SER A 83 27.02 30.84 -16.36
C SER A 83 26.68 32.31 -16.53
N GLY A 84 27.23 32.98 -17.54
CA GLY A 84 26.81 34.32 -17.96
C GLY A 84 25.53 34.36 -18.81
N HIS A 85 24.92 35.54 -18.92
CA HIS A 85 23.58 35.75 -19.55
C HIS A 85 23.46 35.32 -21.02
N ASP A 86 24.54 35.21 -21.79
CA ASP A 86 24.48 34.94 -23.24
C ASP A 86 24.68 33.45 -23.62
N GLU A 87 24.60 32.52 -22.68
CA GLU A 87 25.12 31.16 -22.84
C GLU A 87 24.05 30.05 -22.82
N PHE A 88 22.84 30.35 -23.26
CA PHE A 88 21.75 29.35 -23.35
C PHE A 88 22.15 28.05 -24.09
N LYS A 89 23.09 28.13 -25.05
CA LYS A 89 23.62 26.94 -25.74
C LYS A 89 24.41 26.02 -24.80
N PHE A 90 25.09 26.56 -23.79
CA PHE A 90 25.86 25.76 -22.81
C PHE A 90 24.96 25.12 -21.75
N ALA A 91 23.80 25.72 -21.43
CA ALA A 91 22.81 25.08 -20.56
C ALA A 91 22.32 23.74 -21.16
N GLN A 92 22.18 23.66 -22.49
CA GLN A 92 21.81 22.43 -23.17
C GLN A 92 22.90 21.36 -23.14
N GLN A 93 24.17 21.76 -23.21
CA GLN A 93 25.33 20.86 -23.04
C GLN A 93 25.51 20.43 -21.58
N ALA A 94 25.27 21.31 -20.61
CA ALA A 94 25.29 21.01 -19.18
C ALA A 94 24.28 19.92 -18.80
N ILE A 95 23.09 19.91 -19.41
CA ILE A 95 22.09 18.84 -19.27
C ILE A 95 22.65 17.50 -19.74
N GLN A 96 23.42 17.47 -20.83
CA GLN A 96 24.08 16.24 -21.33
C GLN A 96 25.20 15.76 -20.40
N CYS A 97 25.80 16.67 -19.61
CA CYS A 97 26.81 16.36 -18.61
C CYS A 97 26.24 15.99 -17.24
N SER A 98 24.93 15.76 -17.10
CA SER A 98 24.27 15.37 -15.85
C SER A 98 24.57 16.28 -14.65
N VAL A 99 24.76 17.61 -14.87
CA VAL A 99 24.98 18.56 -13.78
C VAL A 99 23.75 18.66 -12.87
N ALA A 100 23.97 18.83 -11.58
CA ALA A 100 22.91 18.87 -10.58
C ALA A 100 22.05 20.14 -10.66
N ASP A 101 22.65 21.28 -11.05
CA ASP A 101 21.95 22.54 -11.26
C ASP A 101 22.85 23.57 -11.98
N TYR A 102 22.33 24.77 -12.25
CA TYR A 102 23.10 25.90 -12.78
C TYR A 102 22.68 27.21 -12.11
N LEU A 103 23.60 28.19 -12.06
CA LEU A 103 23.38 29.54 -11.53
C LEU A 103 23.83 30.58 -12.55
N LEU A 104 23.02 31.63 -12.74
CA LEU A 104 23.33 32.71 -13.64
C LEU A 104 24.16 33.79 -12.92
N LYS A 105 25.22 34.29 -13.57
CA LYS A 105 25.95 35.48 -13.14
C LYS A 105 25.22 36.76 -13.59
N PRO A 106 25.00 37.78 -12.73
CA PRO A 106 25.53 37.90 -11.36
C PRO A 106 24.74 37.01 -10.38
N ILE A 107 25.46 36.24 -9.54
CA ILE A 107 24.89 35.22 -8.67
C ILE A 107 24.01 35.87 -7.60
N SER A 108 22.73 35.55 -7.62
CA SER A 108 21.75 35.96 -6.62
C SER A 108 21.94 35.16 -5.32
N LEU A 109 21.97 35.83 -4.17
CA LEU A 109 22.00 35.16 -2.85
C LEU A 109 20.81 34.21 -2.64
N THR A 110 19.67 34.58 -3.15
CA THR A 110 18.43 33.78 -3.03
C THR A 110 18.53 32.48 -3.84
N GLU A 111 19.01 32.56 -5.07
CA GLU A 111 19.20 31.40 -5.95
C GLU A 111 20.33 30.49 -5.44
N LEU A 112 21.47 31.08 -5.02
CA LEU A 112 22.56 30.33 -4.40
C LEU A 112 22.05 29.52 -3.19
N LYS A 113 21.29 30.17 -2.31
CA LYS A 113 20.69 29.50 -1.14
C LYS A 113 19.76 28.36 -1.54
N ALA A 114 18.90 28.55 -2.53
CA ALA A 114 17.96 27.54 -3.00
C ALA A 114 18.67 26.32 -3.60
N VAL A 115 19.70 26.54 -4.43
CA VAL A 115 20.51 25.48 -5.03
C VAL A 115 21.27 24.71 -3.94
N LEU A 116 21.92 25.39 -3.00
CA LEU A 116 22.64 24.72 -1.91
C LEU A 116 21.70 23.89 -1.01
N GLN A 117 20.47 24.35 -0.76
CA GLN A 117 19.46 23.59 -0.03
C GLN A 117 18.99 22.35 -0.80
N LYS A 118 18.75 22.49 -2.11
CA LYS A 118 18.37 21.38 -2.98
C LYS A 118 19.43 20.28 -3.00
N ILE A 119 20.71 20.68 -3.21
CA ILE A 119 21.85 19.73 -3.21
C ILE A 119 22.02 19.07 -1.85
N LYS A 120 21.90 19.83 -0.75
CA LYS A 120 21.95 19.28 0.61
C LYS A 120 20.89 18.21 0.82
N SER A 121 19.65 18.46 0.41
CA SER A 121 18.56 17.48 0.53
C SER A 121 18.85 16.21 -0.26
N SER A 122 19.39 16.33 -1.49
CA SER A 122 19.80 15.17 -2.30
C SER A 122 20.89 14.35 -1.59
N LEU A 123 21.95 15.01 -1.13
CA LEU A 123 23.05 14.35 -0.40
C LEU A 123 22.59 13.72 0.93
N GLN A 124 21.63 14.33 1.63
CA GLN A 124 21.04 13.73 2.83
C GLN A 124 20.28 12.46 2.52
N THR A 125 19.49 12.47 1.46
CA THR A 125 18.73 11.29 1.02
C THR A 125 19.69 10.17 0.62
N GLU A 126 20.71 10.47 -0.19
CA GLU A 126 21.72 9.50 -0.63
C GLU A 126 22.49 8.89 0.56
N ARG A 127 22.93 9.72 1.52
CA ARG A 127 23.61 9.25 2.75
C ARG A 127 22.69 8.44 3.65
N ALA A 128 21.42 8.82 3.77
CA ALA A 128 20.44 8.06 4.54
C ALA A 128 20.18 6.69 3.88
N GLU A 129 20.09 6.65 2.55
CA GLU A 129 19.98 5.40 1.80
C GLU A 129 21.21 4.52 1.94
N GLU A 130 22.41 5.09 1.92
CA GLU A 130 23.68 4.37 2.09
C GLU A 130 23.83 3.82 3.52
N LEU A 131 23.47 4.60 4.56
CA LEU A 131 23.44 4.14 5.95
C LEU A 131 22.40 3.06 6.18
N ALA A 132 21.21 3.22 5.59
CA ALA A 132 20.18 2.19 5.62
C ALA A 132 20.65 0.91 4.92
N TYR A 133 21.35 1.05 3.80
CA TYR A 133 21.95 -0.08 3.08
C TYR A 133 23.01 -0.81 3.91
N HIS A 134 23.95 -0.08 4.55
CA HIS A 134 24.94 -0.69 5.47
C HIS A 134 24.26 -1.41 6.63
N SER A 135 23.23 -0.79 7.23
CA SER A 135 22.44 -1.43 8.28
C SER A 135 21.71 -2.68 7.78
N LEU A 136 21.27 -2.69 6.51
CA LEU A 136 20.63 -3.85 5.89
C LEU A 136 21.63 -4.97 5.56
N LEU A 137 22.87 -4.63 5.18
CA LEU A 137 23.95 -5.62 4.95
C LEU A 137 24.38 -6.32 6.23
N GLU A 138 24.27 -5.63 7.38
CA GLU A 138 24.55 -6.20 8.71
C GLU A 138 23.34 -6.97 9.29
N MET A 139 22.19 -7.01 8.58
CA MET A 139 21.03 -7.79 9.03
C MET A 139 21.39 -9.28 9.08
N SER A 140 20.88 -9.93 10.12
CA SER A 140 20.94 -11.38 10.26
C SER A 140 20.24 -12.07 9.06
N GLU A 141 20.62 -13.31 8.78
CA GLU A 141 19.95 -14.12 7.74
C GLU A 141 18.43 -14.21 7.98
N ASP A 142 18.00 -14.22 9.24
CA ASP A 142 16.57 -14.18 9.60
C ASP A 142 15.89 -12.89 9.14
N GLY A 143 16.57 -11.74 9.21
CA GLY A 143 16.07 -10.47 8.71
C GLY A 143 15.89 -10.48 7.19
N LYS A 144 16.83 -11.07 6.46
CA LYS A 144 16.73 -11.25 5.00
C LYS A 144 15.54 -12.14 4.63
N LYS A 145 15.37 -13.26 5.36
CA LYS A 145 14.22 -14.16 5.19
C LYS A 145 12.88 -13.45 5.40
N GLN A 146 12.77 -12.60 6.42
CA GLN A 146 11.56 -11.83 6.68
C GLN A 146 11.23 -10.84 5.56
N ILE A 147 12.23 -10.14 5.02
CA ILE A 147 12.05 -9.22 3.88
C ILE A 147 11.61 -9.98 2.64
N ALA A 148 12.27 -11.11 2.33
CA ALA A 148 11.91 -11.96 1.21
C ALA A 148 10.47 -12.50 1.32
N ALA A 149 10.11 -13.02 2.49
CA ALA A 149 8.76 -13.52 2.78
C ALA A 149 7.70 -12.42 2.61
N ARG A 150 7.99 -11.20 3.09
CA ARG A 150 7.10 -10.05 2.91
C ARG A 150 6.98 -9.62 1.44
N PHE A 151 8.07 -9.66 0.69
CA PHE A 151 8.06 -9.35 -0.74
C PHE A 151 7.24 -10.37 -1.52
N ILE A 152 7.44 -11.68 -1.28
CA ILE A 152 6.64 -12.75 -1.90
C ILE A 152 5.15 -12.54 -1.59
N ARG A 153 4.81 -12.24 -0.34
CA ARG A 153 3.43 -11.94 0.06
C ARG A 153 2.88 -10.73 -0.72
N ALA A 154 3.62 -9.63 -0.81
CA ALA A 154 3.20 -8.45 -1.56
C ALA A 154 2.97 -8.74 -3.05
N MET A 155 3.78 -9.63 -3.65
CA MET A 155 3.62 -10.07 -5.04
C MET A 155 2.31 -10.85 -5.24
N ILE A 156 2.03 -11.84 -4.39
CA ILE A 156 0.82 -12.66 -4.50
C ILE A 156 -0.46 -11.87 -4.17
N GLU A 157 -0.37 -10.86 -3.32
CA GLU A 157 -1.48 -9.95 -2.96
C GLU A 157 -1.69 -8.81 -3.96
N ASN A 158 -0.82 -8.71 -4.96
CA ASN A 158 -0.82 -7.65 -5.97
C ASN A 158 -0.74 -6.23 -5.35
N SER A 159 0.02 -6.11 -4.24
CA SER A 159 0.23 -4.85 -3.54
C SER A 159 1.32 -4.01 -4.21
N ASN A 160 0.95 -3.27 -5.26
CA ASN A 160 1.89 -2.45 -6.04
C ASN A 160 2.73 -1.47 -5.19
N VAL A 161 2.20 -0.99 -4.06
CA VAL A 161 2.90 -0.05 -3.17
C VAL A 161 4.01 -0.77 -2.41
N GLU A 162 3.71 -1.94 -1.83
CA GLU A 162 4.71 -2.74 -1.09
C GLU A 162 5.75 -3.34 -2.02
N VAL A 163 5.35 -3.85 -3.18
CA VAL A 163 6.28 -4.38 -4.19
C VAL A 163 7.29 -3.30 -4.59
N LYS A 164 6.83 -2.08 -4.93
CA LYS A 164 7.73 -0.97 -5.30
C LYS A 164 8.66 -0.55 -4.17
N SER A 165 8.25 -0.67 -2.93
CA SER A 165 9.09 -0.30 -1.77
C SER A 165 10.10 -1.40 -1.40
N LEU A 166 9.74 -2.68 -1.56
CA LEU A 166 10.59 -3.81 -1.19
C LEU A 166 11.54 -4.28 -2.30
N TYR A 167 11.15 -4.11 -3.57
CA TYR A 167 11.96 -4.54 -4.73
C TYR A 167 13.40 -3.98 -4.72
N PRO A 168 13.64 -2.68 -4.47
CA PRO A 168 14.99 -2.14 -4.37
C PRO A 168 15.82 -2.79 -3.25
N LEU A 169 15.17 -3.17 -2.13
CA LEU A 169 15.84 -3.84 -1.02
C LEU A 169 16.27 -5.26 -1.41
N ILE A 170 15.37 -6.05 -1.99
CA ILE A 170 15.66 -7.40 -2.50
C ILE A 170 16.86 -7.38 -3.46
N HIS A 171 16.83 -6.44 -4.42
CA HIS A 171 17.89 -6.30 -5.41
C HIS A 171 19.23 -5.87 -4.78
N ARG A 172 19.22 -4.87 -3.90
CA ARG A 172 20.43 -4.37 -3.20
C ARG A 172 21.03 -5.42 -2.27
N MET A 173 20.21 -6.19 -1.57
CA MET A 173 20.65 -7.27 -0.67
C MET A 173 21.09 -8.52 -1.43
N LYS A 174 20.98 -8.53 -2.76
CA LYS A 174 21.28 -9.67 -3.62
C LYS A 174 20.57 -10.96 -3.17
N ILE A 175 19.31 -10.82 -2.72
CA ILE A 175 18.48 -11.96 -2.35
C ILE A 175 18.00 -12.60 -3.66
N SER A 176 18.49 -13.79 -3.96
CA SER A 176 17.93 -14.62 -5.02
C SER A 176 16.67 -15.30 -4.49
N LEU A 177 15.53 -15.02 -5.11
CA LEU A 177 14.25 -15.62 -4.73
C LEU A 177 13.98 -16.89 -5.52
N ILE A 178 14.51 -16.97 -6.73
CA ILE A 178 14.44 -18.12 -7.63
C ILE A 178 15.83 -18.32 -8.23
N GLU A 179 16.35 -19.54 -8.08
CA GLU A 179 17.58 -20.00 -8.72
C GLU A 179 17.19 -21.10 -9.71
N GLY A 180 17.36 -20.84 -11.01
CA GLY A 180 16.93 -21.76 -12.06
C GLY A 180 15.41 -21.78 -12.26
N ALA A 181 14.74 -22.82 -11.79
CA ALA A 181 13.29 -22.97 -11.83
C ALA A 181 12.68 -22.97 -10.42
N GLY A 182 11.44 -22.48 -10.30
CA GLY A 182 10.73 -22.50 -9.04
C GLY A 182 9.36 -23.15 -9.12
N VAL A 183 8.80 -23.53 -7.95
CA VAL A 183 7.40 -23.89 -7.78
C VAL A 183 6.84 -23.26 -6.52
N MET A 184 5.55 -22.94 -6.54
CA MET A 184 4.82 -22.57 -5.34
C MET A 184 4.05 -23.75 -4.80
N LEU A 185 4.26 -24.04 -3.51
CA LEU A 185 3.56 -25.08 -2.77
C LEU A 185 2.73 -24.43 -1.66
N LEU A 186 1.42 -24.68 -1.66
CA LEU A 186 0.51 -24.30 -0.57
C LEU A 186 0.17 -25.53 0.26
N LEU A 187 0.36 -25.43 1.58
CA LEU A 187 -0.06 -26.43 2.56
C LEU A 187 -1.22 -25.87 3.39
N SER A 188 -2.30 -26.61 3.53
CA SER A 188 -3.48 -26.19 4.29
C SER A 188 -4.01 -27.31 5.15
N LEU A 189 -4.43 -27.00 6.38
CA LEU A 189 -5.16 -27.92 7.23
C LEU A 189 -6.50 -28.31 6.61
N ASP A 190 -6.88 -29.57 6.79
CA ASP A 190 -8.20 -30.07 6.42
C ASP A 190 -9.18 -29.84 7.59
N GLU A 191 -9.60 -28.58 7.75
CA GLU A 191 -10.39 -28.12 8.91
C GLU A 191 -11.74 -28.80 9.02
N ASP A 192 -12.33 -29.21 7.91
CA ASP A 192 -13.57 -30.00 7.88
C ASP A 192 -13.40 -31.35 8.59
N VAL A 193 -12.24 -31.98 8.43
CA VAL A 193 -11.91 -33.23 9.14
C VAL A 193 -11.72 -32.96 10.64
N LEU A 194 -11.02 -31.88 10.99
CA LEU A 194 -10.73 -31.50 12.38
C LEU A 194 -12.03 -31.19 13.14
N LEU A 195 -12.86 -30.36 12.56
CA LEU A 195 -14.14 -29.97 13.16
C LEU A 195 -15.11 -31.16 13.22
N GLY A 196 -15.09 -32.03 12.21
CA GLY A 196 -15.85 -33.29 12.21
C GLY A 196 -15.43 -34.25 13.33
N ASN A 197 -14.14 -34.22 13.74
CA ASN A 197 -13.59 -34.99 14.83
C ASN A 197 -13.77 -34.31 16.21
N GLY A 198 -14.48 -33.18 16.30
CA GLY A 198 -14.84 -32.51 17.55
C GLY A 198 -13.81 -31.49 18.06
N ILE A 199 -12.80 -31.13 17.26
CA ILE A 199 -11.88 -30.03 17.55
C ILE A 199 -12.65 -28.72 17.45
N GLN A 200 -12.44 -27.79 18.39
CA GLN A 200 -13.12 -26.51 18.38
C GLN A 200 -12.52 -25.54 17.36
N ALA A 201 -13.35 -24.72 16.72
CA ALA A 201 -12.89 -23.72 15.76
C ALA A 201 -11.91 -22.71 16.35
N SER A 202 -11.97 -22.47 17.68
CA SER A 202 -11.03 -21.62 18.43
C SER A 202 -9.59 -22.15 18.42
N ASP A 203 -9.40 -23.45 18.23
CA ASP A 203 -8.09 -24.10 18.32
C ASP A 203 -7.38 -24.18 16.96
N ILE A 204 -8.11 -23.99 15.87
CA ILE A 204 -7.58 -24.04 14.49
C ILE A 204 -6.38 -23.12 14.27
N PRO A 205 -6.35 -21.86 14.75
CA PRO A 205 -5.17 -20.98 14.58
C PRO A 205 -3.89 -21.56 15.17
N VAL A 206 -3.98 -22.31 16.29
CA VAL A 206 -2.82 -22.97 16.91
C VAL A 206 -2.26 -24.05 15.98
N PHE A 207 -3.13 -24.85 15.36
CA PHE A 207 -2.72 -25.91 14.44
C PHE A 207 -2.18 -25.37 13.10
N ARG A 208 -2.70 -24.23 12.62
CA ARG A 208 -2.13 -23.52 11.46
C ARG A 208 -0.71 -23.03 11.77
N TYR A 209 -0.53 -22.42 12.95
CA TYR A 209 0.79 -22.01 13.40
C TYR A 209 1.75 -23.21 13.55
N MET A 210 1.27 -24.34 14.08
CA MET A 210 2.06 -25.57 14.17
C MET A 210 2.48 -26.07 12.78
N LEU A 211 1.58 -26.09 11.81
CA LEU A 211 1.90 -26.44 10.41
C LEU A 211 3.00 -25.54 9.83
N TYR A 212 2.83 -24.23 10.01
CA TYR A 212 3.83 -23.25 9.56
C TYR A 212 5.20 -23.50 10.21
N ARG A 213 5.24 -23.70 11.51
CA ARG A 213 6.49 -23.92 12.27
C ARG A 213 7.19 -25.22 11.87
N LEU A 214 6.45 -26.31 11.78
CA LEU A 214 7.01 -27.61 11.34
C LEU A 214 7.56 -27.53 9.92
N THR A 215 6.86 -26.85 9.02
CA THR A 215 7.32 -26.65 7.65
C THR A 215 8.61 -25.83 7.61
N LEU A 216 8.68 -24.75 8.37
CA LEU A 216 9.87 -23.89 8.46
C LEU A 216 11.06 -24.67 9.02
N GLU A 217 10.89 -25.37 10.13
CA GLU A 217 11.95 -26.18 10.75
C GLU A 217 12.44 -27.29 9.82
N TYR A 218 11.53 -27.97 9.12
CA TYR A 218 11.89 -29.01 8.18
C TYR A 218 12.73 -28.46 7.00
N THR A 219 12.29 -27.35 6.40
CA THR A 219 13.01 -26.76 5.27
C THR A 219 14.37 -26.17 5.66
N GLU A 220 14.51 -25.65 6.87
CA GLU A 220 15.78 -25.16 7.41
C GLU A 220 16.76 -26.30 7.70
N GLN A 221 16.30 -27.40 8.30
CA GLN A 221 17.14 -28.57 8.59
C GLN A 221 17.62 -29.27 7.31
N ALA A 222 16.78 -29.31 6.30
CA ALA A 222 17.11 -29.90 5.00
C ALA A 222 17.97 -28.99 4.11
N ALA A 223 18.27 -27.74 4.55
CA ALA A 223 19.03 -26.74 3.82
C ALA A 223 18.51 -26.50 2.39
N LEU A 224 17.20 -26.57 2.23
CA LEU A 224 16.55 -26.37 0.93
C LEU A 224 16.52 -24.89 0.57
N GLY A 225 16.72 -24.56 -0.69
CA GLY A 225 16.51 -23.22 -1.27
C GLY A 225 15.03 -22.86 -1.25
N SER A 226 14.52 -22.44 -0.08
CA SER A 226 13.08 -22.22 0.10
C SER A 226 12.77 -20.96 0.90
N TRP A 227 11.65 -20.32 0.50
CA TRP A 227 11.07 -19.20 1.22
C TRP A 227 9.71 -19.60 1.75
N VAL A 228 9.52 -19.52 3.07
CA VAL A 228 8.29 -19.93 3.75
C VAL A 228 7.58 -18.69 4.30
N THR A 229 6.27 -18.57 4.02
CA THR A 229 5.42 -17.49 4.54
C THR A 229 3.98 -17.99 4.70
N LEU A 230 3.07 -17.12 5.12
CA LEU A 230 1.63 -17.38 5.17
C LEU A 230 0.92 -16.54 4.11
N ASP A 231 -0.11 -17.11 3.48
CA ASP A 231 -1.02 -16.36 2.62
C ASP A 231 -2.13 -15.64 3.43
N GLN A 232 -3.07 -14.98 2.75
CA GLN A 232 -4.19 -14.27 3.39
C GLN A 232 -5.18 -15.20 4.13
N GLU A 233 -5.21 -16.49 3.80
CA GLU A 233 -6.05 -17.50 4.45
C GLU A 233 -5.30 -18.25 5.54
N GLU A 234 -4.08 -17.80 5.88
CA GLU A 234 -3.17 -18.45 6.83
C GLU A 234 -2.74 -19.87 6.39
N ASN A 235 -2.80 -20.18 5.08
CA ASN A 235 -2.16 -21.37 4.55
C ASN A 235 -0.65 -21.16 4.52
N THR A 236 0.12 -22.24 4.76
CA THR A 236 1.58 -22.17 4.67
C THR A 236 1.99 -22.19 3.20
N LEU A 237 2.61 -21.10 2.74
CA LEU A 237 3.11 -20.92 1.39
C LEU A 237 4.61 -21.10 1.36
N LEU A 238 5.09 -21.94 0.43
CA LEU A 238 6.49 -22.10 0.12
C LEU A 238 6.76 -21.70 -1.33
N LEU A 239 7.83 -20.95 -1.53
CA LEU A 239 8.47 -20.79 -2.83
C LEU A 239 9.75 -21.61 -2.79
N LEU A 240 9.81 -22.66 -3.61
CA LEU A 240 10.95 -23.55 -3.75
C LEU A 240 11.66 -23.22 -5.06
N SER A 241 12.98 -23.31 -5.10
CA SER A 241 13.75 -23.14 -6.33
C SER A 241 14.95 -24.09 -6.38
N ASP A 242 15.25 -24.56 -7.58
CA ASP A 242 16.41 -25.40 -7.88
C ASP A 242 16.84 -25.15 -9.33
N ASP A 243 18.11 -25.41 -9.63
CA ASP A 243 18.63 -25.37 -11.01
C ASP A 243 18.00 -26.45 -11.89
N ASP A 244 17.60 -27.59 -11.30
CA ASP A 244 16.94 -28.69 -11.98
C ASP A 244 15.42 -28.63 -11.81
N THR A 245 14.72 -28.56 -12.94
CA THR A 245 13.26 -28.49 -13.00
C THR A 245 12.55 -29.73 -12.46
N GLU A 246 13.12 -30.93 -12.63
CA GLU A 246 12.54 -32.16 -12.08
C GLU A 246 12.78 -32.23 -10.57
N ALA A 247 13.96 -31.80 -10.11
CA ALA A 247 14.32 -31.80 -8.70
C ALA A 247 13.40 -30.90 -7.88
N VAL A 248 13.00 -29.71 -8.38
CA VAL A 248 12.14 -28.80 -7.64
C VAL A 248 10.70 -29.34 -7.49
N GLU A 249 10.16 -30.02 -8.50
CA GLU A 249 8.84 -30.68 -8.40
C GLU A 249 8.87 -31.84 -7.38
N ASP A 250 9.93 -32.68 -7.43
CA ASP A 250 10.12 -33.77 -6.49
C ASP A 250 10.35 -33.29 -5.05
N GLN A 251 11.09 -32.21 -4.86
CA GLN A 251 11.25 -31.55 -3.54
C GLN A 251 9.91 -31.11 -2.97
N ALA A 252 9.03 -30.48 -3.79
CA ALA A 252 7.72 -30.05 -3.33
C ALA A 252 6.86 -31.23 -2.83
N LEU A 253 6.86 -32.33 -3.57
CA LEU A 253 6.17 -33.56 -3.17
C LEU A 253 6.76 -34.14 -1.89
N HIS A 254 8.08 -34.21 -1.80
CA HIS A 254 8.78 -34.73 -0.62
C HIS A 254 8.50 -33.91 0.64
N ILE A 255 8.53 -32.58 0.55
CA ILE A 255 8.18 -31.69 1.67
C ILE A 255 6.73 -31.96 2.13
N TYR A 256 5.79 -32.05 1.19
CA TYR A 256 4.40 -32.37 1.54
C TYR A 256 4.31 -33.71 2.29
N GLN A 257 4.95 -34.77 1.79
CA GLN A 257 4.93 -36.10 2.41
C GLN A 257 5.48 -36.08 3.84
N GLN A 258 6.63 -35.43 4.04
CA GLN A 258 7.28 -35.35 5.37
C GLN A 258 6.46 -34.49 6.34
N VAL A 259 6.03 -33.32 5.93
CA VAL A 259 5.23 -32.44 6.78
C VAL A 259 3.87 -33.08 7.09
N SER A 260 3.22 -33.75 6.12
CA SER A 260 1.96 -34.45 6.32
C SER A 260 2.10 -35.59 7.33
N GLN A 261 3.20 -36.35 7.23
CA GLN A 261 3.51 -37.42 8.18
C GLN A 261 3.73 -36.86 9.59
N LEU A 262 4.53 -35.80 9.74
CA LEU A 262 4.77 -35.14 11.03
C LEU A 262 3.47 -34.60 11.66
N MET A 263 2.63 -33.96 10.85
CA MET A 263 1.33 -33.47 11.35
C MET A 263 0.42 -34.58 11.80
N LEU A 264 0.40 -35.70 11.09
CA LEU A 264 -0.39 -36.87 11.43
C LEU A 264 0.13 -37.56 12.72
N GLU A 265 1.45 -37.77 12.83
CA GLU A 265 2.07 -38.46 13.95
C GLU A 265 1.98 -37.65 15.26
N HIS A 266 2.26 -36.34 15.21
CA HIS A 266 2.32 -35.49 16.41
C HIS A 266 0.98 -34.94 16.85
N ALA A 267 0.06 -34.73 15.91
CA ALA A 267 -1.19 -34.07 16.21
C ALA A 267 -2.46 -34.82 15.72
N GLY A 268 -2.29 -35.90 14.94
CA GLY A 268 -3.41 -36.61 14.33
C GLY A 268 -4.11 -35.77 13.25
N LEU A 269 -3.42 -34.83 12.61
CA LEU A 269 -3.98 -33.83 11.74
C LEU A 269 -3.68 -34.12 10.27
N SER A 270 -4.71 -34.03 9.43
CA SER A 270 -4.61 -34.13 7.98
C SER A 270 -4.33 -32.76 7.35
N ILE A 271 -3.49 -32.73 6.32
CA ILE A 271 -3.21 -31.55 5.51
C ILE A 271 -3.36 -31.88 4.03
N SER A 272 -3.84 -30.91 3.26
CA SER A 272 -3.87 -30.96 1.80
C SER A 272 -2.82 -29.98 1.23
N ALA A 273 -2.32 -30.30 0.05
CA ALA A 273 -1.38 -29.46 -0.67
C ALA A 273 -1.86 -29.13 -2.08
N GLY A 274 -1.52 -27.92 -2.55
CA GLY A 274 -1.65 -27.52 -3.94
C GLY A 274 -0.35 -26.97 -4.46
N VAL A 275 0.09 -27.40 -5.65
CA VAL A 275 1.34 -26.96 -6.26
C VAL A 275 1.10 -26.30 -7.61
N SER A 276 1.88 -25.25 -7.91
CA SER A 276 1.86 -24.56 -9.20
C SER A 276 2.56 -25.38 -10.31
N GLY A 277 2.49 -24.91 -11.55
CA GLY A 277 3.49 -25.22 -12.55
C GLY A 277 4.81 -24.52 -12.25
N LEU A 278 5.83 -24.81 -13.08
CA LEU A 278 7.13 -24.18 -13.00
C LEU A 278 7.02 -22.65 -13.23
N LEU A 279 7.82 -21.89 -12.50
CA LEU A 279 8.04 -20.46 -12.71
C LEU A 279 9.55 -20.20 -12.79
N PHE A 280 9.94 -19.24 -13.64
CA PHE A 280 11.35 -18.91 -13.88
C PHE A 280 11.69 -17.48 -13.46
N ASP A 281 10.66 -16.67 -13.14
CA ASP A 281 10.82 -15.31 -12.66
C ASP A 281 9.86 -15.08 -11.49
N VAL A 282 10.33 -14.39 -10.46
CA VAL A 282 9.51 -13.99 -9.30
C VAL A 282 8.32 -13.14 -9.71
N MET A 283 8.38 -12.45 -10.85
CA MET A 283 7.25 -11.69 -11.39
C MET A 283 6.06 -12.57 -11.79
N GLU A 284 6.27 -13.88 -11.97
CA GLU A 284 5.22 -14.88 -12.21
C GLU A 284 4.57 -15.38 -10.91
N ALA A 285 5.03 -14.90 -9.74
CA ALA A 285 4.60 -15.36 -8.41
C ALA A 285 3.08 -15.30 -8.21
N GLU A 286 2.41 -14.23 -8.66
CA GLU A 286 0.94 -14.13 -8.58
C GLU A 286 0.24 -15.23 -9.38
N ALA A 287 0.69 -15.48 -10.61
CA ALA A 287 0.12 -16.50 -11.47
C ALA A 287 0.37 -17.91 -10.91
N ALA A 288 1.58 -18.18 -10.42
CA ALA A 288 1.94 -19.43 -9.77
C ALA A 288 1.12 -19.66 -8.48
N TYR A 289 0.94 -18.62 -7.65
CA TYR A 289 0.08 -18.70 -6.46
C TYR A 289 -1.36 -19.05 -6.83
N ARG A 290 -1.93 -18.41 -7.85
CA ARG A 290 -3.29 -18.73 -8.31
C ARG A 290 -3.42 -20.18 -8.79
N GLN A 291 -2.40 -20.69 -9.47
CA GLN A 291 -2.35 -22.10 -9.91
C GLN A 291 -2.32 -23.04 -8.70
N ALA A 292 -1.40 -22.81 -7.74
CA ALA A 292 -1.29 -23.61 -6.53
C ALA A 292 -2.58 -23.56 -5.69
N TYR A 293 -3.18 -22.38 -5.55
CA TYR A 293 -4.47 -22.21 -4.86
C TYR A 293 -5.61 -22.95 -5.57
N THR A 294 -5.66 -22.88 -6.90
CA THR A 294 -6.66 -23.63 -7.69
C THR A 294 -6.46 -25.14 -7.54
N ALA A 295 -5.22 -25.60 -7.54
CA ALA A 295 -4.89 -27.01 -7.28
C ALA A 295 -5.35 -27.42 -5.87
N LEU A 296 -5.03 -26.63 -4.83
CA LEU A 296 -5.48 -26.86 -3.45
C LEU A 296 -7.01 -26.91 -3.34
N CYS A 297 -7.74 -26.09 -4.11
CA CYS A 297 -9.20 -26.17 -4.18
C CYS A 297 -9.73 -27.49 -4.75
N GLY A 298 -8.88 -28.33 -5.35
CA GLY A 298 -9.21 -29.70 -5.76
C GLY A 298 -9.80 -30.52 -4.60
N ARG A 299 -9.31 -30.29 -3.37
CA ARG A 299 -9.84 -30.97 -2.16
C ARG A 299 -11.34 -30.77 -1.95
N LEU A 300 -11.95 -29.73 -2.53
CA LEU A 300 -13.40 -29.51 -2.46
C LEU A 300 -14.17 -30.57 -3.27
N PHE A 301 -13.54 -31.13 -4.30
CA PHE A 301 -14.18 -32.06 -5.24
C PHE A 301 -13.63 -33.49 -5.15
N PHE A 302 -12.49 -33.65 -4.46
CA PHE A 302 -11.82 -34.92 -4.22
C PHE A 302 -11.70 -35.21 -2.71
N THR A 303 -10.71 -36.01 -2.31
CA THR A 303 -10.45 -36.34 -0.91
C THR A 303 -9.59 -35.28 -0.23
N ALA A 304 -9.78 -35.08 1.08
CA ALA A 304 -8.83 -34.35 1.91
C ALA A 304 -7.55 -35.18 2.15
N GLY A 305 -6.44 -34.54 2.59
CA GLY A 305 -5.21 -35.21 2.89
C GLY A 305 -4.42 -35.63 1.64
N ALA A 306 -4.49 -34.87 0.55
CA ALA A 306 -3.85 -35.21 -0.72
C ALA A 306 -3.01 -34.05 -1.28
N TYR A 307 -2.12 -34.40 -2.18
CA TYR A 307 -1.28 -33.49 -2.94
C TYR A 307 -1.90 -33.30 -4.34
N TYR A 308 -2.18 -32.06 -4.70
CA TYR A 308 -2.83 -31.70 -5.96
C TYR A 308 -1.91 -30.89 -6.84
N THR A 309 -1.77 -31.31 -8.09
CA THR A 309 -1.05 -30.59 -9.13
C THR A 309 -2.05 -29.91 -10.09
N THR A 310 -1.58 -28.90 -10.81
CA THR A 310 -2.38 -28.25 -11.87
C THR A 310 -2.78 -29.24 -12.98
N LYS A 311 -1.99 -30.29 -13.19
CA LYS A 311 -2.24 -31.34 -14.22
C LYS A 311 -3.43 -32.22 -13.85
N GLU A 312 -3.72 -32.41 -12.55
CA GLU A 312 -4.82 -33.25 -12.06
C GLU A 312 -6.16 -32.53 -12.04
N ILE A 313 -6.14 -31.20 -12.05
CA ILE A 313 -7.34 -30.39 -12.05
C ILE A 313 -7.85 -30.22 -13.48
N SER A 314 -8.85 -31.01 -13.85
CA SER A 314 -9.48 -30.94 -15.17
C SER A 314 -10.11 -29.55 -15.42
N SER A 315 -10.28 -29.19 -16.68
CA SER A 315 -10.96 -27.94 -17.05
C SER A 315 -12.40 -27.86 -16.50
N GLU A 316 -13.08 -28.99 -16.33
CA GLU A 316 -14.40 -29.04 -15.71
C GLU A 316 -14.35 -28.62 -14.22
N ILE A 317 -13.38 -29.12 -13.47
CA ILE A 317 -13.17 -28.76 -12.05
C ILE A 317 -12.75 -27.31 -11.92
N GLN A 318 -11.85 -26.81 -12.78
CA GLN A 318 -11.48 -25.38 -12.82
C GLN A 318 -12.72 -24.50 -13.04
N ASN A 319 -13.60 -24.87 -13.95
CA ASN A 319 -14.87 -24.17 -14.17
C ASN A 319 -15.79 -24.22 -12.94
N LYS A 320 -15.85 -25.35 -12.23
CA LYS A 320 -16.63 -25.47 -10.97
C LYS A 320 -16.04 -24.55 -9.88
N ILE A 321 -14.71 -24.50 -9.72
CA ILE A 321 -14.02 -23.60 -8.77
C ILE A 321 -14.33 -22.13 -9.12
N THR A 322 -14.22 -21.77 -10.40
CA THR A 322 -14.51 -20.39 -10.87
C THR A 322 -15.96 -20.00 -10.56
N ARG A 323 -16.91 -20.89 -10.84
CA ARG A 323 -18.34 -20.67 -10.51
C ARG A 323 -18.57 -20.57 -9.01
N LEU A 324 -17.91 -21.39 -8.20
CA LEU A 324 -17.99 -21.34 -6.74
C LEU A 324 -17.51 -19.97 -6.22
N ASN A 325 -16.37 -19.49 -6.69
CA ASN A 325 -15.83 -18.17 -6.33
C ASN A 325 -16.79 -17.04 -6.72
N HIS A 326 -17.41 -17.13 -7.91
CA HIS A 326 -18.41 -16.17 -8.34
C HIS A 326 -19.65 -16.17 -7.42
N TYR A 327 -20.14 -17.34 -7.02
CA TYR A 327 -21.29 -17.45 -6.11
C TYR A 327 -20.95 -16.97 -4.70
N VAL A 328 -19.72 -17.19 -4.20
CA VAL A 328 -19.25 -16.63 -2.93
C VAL A 328 -19.20 -15.10 -3.00
N SER A 329 -18.71 -14.53 -4.09
CA SER A 329 -18.72 -13.07 -4.31
C SER A 329 -20.14 -12.50 -4.39
N SER A 330 -21.05 -13.22 -5.05
CA SER A 330 -22.48 -12.85 -5.12
C SER A 330 -23.15 -12.93 -3.74
N LEU A 331 -22.81 -13.93 -2.94
CA LEU A 331 -23.27 -14.07 -1.56
C LEU A 331 -22.76 -12.90 -0.69
N HIS A 332 -21.50 -12.51 -0.85
CA HIS A 332 -20.92 -11.37 -0.15
C HIS A 332 -21.69 -10.07 -0.45
N SER A 333 -21.93 -9.76 -1.73
CA SER A 333 -22.71 -8.57 -2.12
C SER A 333 -24.15 -8.64 -1.56
N ALA A 334 -24.79 -9.80 -1.66
CA ALA A 334 -26.17 -9.99 -1.15
C ALA A 334 -26.27 -9.84 0.37
N LEU A 335 -25.22 -10.19 1.13
CA LEU A 335 -25.13 -9.98 2.57
C LEU A 335 -24.95 -8.50 2.92
N LEU A 336 -24.10 -7.77 2.20
CA LEU A 336 -23.88 -6.33 2.38
C LEU A 336 -25.15 -5.53 2.05
N ASP A 337 -25.81 -5.86 0.93
CA ASP A 337 -27.03 -5.20 0.45
C ASP A 337 -28.28 -5.64 1.23
N LYS A 338 -28.15 -6.58 2.18
CA LYS A 338 -29.25 -7.18 2.96
C LYS A 338 -30.37 -7.78 2.07
N ASN A 339 -30.01 -8.21 0.86
CA ASN A 339 -30.95 -8.78 -0.09
C ASN A 339 -31.18 -10.28 0.19
N SER A 340 -32.31 -10.60 0.82
CA SER A 340 -32.64 -11.97 1.23
C SER A 340 -32.81 -12.94 0.06
N LEU A 341 -33.42 -12.50 -1.06
CA LEU A 341 -33.60 -13.33 -2.24
C LEU A 341 -32.29 -13.65 -2.94
N ALA A 342 -31.44 -12.63 -3.17
CA ALA A 342 -30.13 -12.82 -3.79
C ALA A 342 -29.25 -13.74 -2.93
N ARG A 343 -29.29 -13.60 -1.59
CA ARG A 343 -28.59 -14.46 -0.65
C ARG A 343 -29.05 -15.93 -0.78
N GLN A 344 -30.34 -16.17 -0.82
CA GLN A 344 -30.92 -17.52 -0.96
C GLN A 344 -30.48 -18.14 -2.29
N LEU A 345 -30.56 -17.42 -3.39
CA LEU A 345 -30.13 -17.88 -4.70
C LEU A 345 -28.64 -18.23 -4.75
N ALA A 346 -27.80 -17.38 -4.15
CA ALA A 346 -26.33 -17.62 -4.07
C ALA A 346 -26.03 -18.90 -3.28
N LEU A 347 -26.67 -19.10 -2.10
CA LEU A 347 -26.49 -20.30 -1.30
C LEU A 347 -26.99 -21.56 -2.03
N GLN A 348 -28.14 -21.51 -2.71
CA GLN A 348 -28.61 -22.62 -3.53
C GLN A 348 -27.64 -23.00 -4.64
N SER A 349 -27.07 -21.98 -5.31
CA SER A 349 -26.07 -22.18 -6.37
C SER A 349 -24.78 -22.84 -5.85
N ILE A 350 -24.33 -22.46 -4.63
CA ILE A 350 -23.20 -23.11 -3.96
C ILE A 350 -23.50 -24.58 -3.66
N ILE A 351 -24.67 -24.88 -3.11
CA ILE A 351 -25.10 -26.26 -2.78
C ILE A 351 -25.20 -27.15 -4.02
N GLN A 352 -25.65 -26.61 -5.15
CA GLN A 352 -25.71 -27.35 -6.41
C GLN A 352 -24.33 -27.81 -6.92
N LEU A 353 -23.24 -27.18 -6.49
CA LEU A 353 -21.89 -27.59 -6.84
C LEU A 353 -21.31 -28.71 -5.96
N LEU A 354 -21.98 -29.08 -4.86
CA LEU A 354 -21.55 -30.16 -3.97
C LEU A 354 -21.43 -31.49 -4.74
N PRO A 355 -20.26 -32.16 -4.72
CA PRO A 355 -20.04 -33.36 -5.54
C PRO A 355 -20.84 -34.56 -5.09
N GLY A 356 -20.84 -34.91 -3.82
CA GLY A 356 -21.43 -36.14 -3.28
C GLY A 356 -22.54 -35.94 -2.26
N LYS A 357 -22.78 -34.69 -1.79
CA LYS A 357 -23.77 -34.35 -0.77
C LYS A 357 -23.58 -35.07 0.59
N THR A 358 -22.34 -35.36 0.96
CA THR A 358 -21.98 -35.88 2.28
C THR A 358 -21.90 -34.77 3.32
N GLU A 359 -22.00 -35.12 4.62
CA GLU A 359 -21.86 -34.16 5.73
C GLU A 359 -20.51 -33.47 5.68
N THR A 360 -19.43 -34.21 5.43
CA THR A 360 -18.05 -33.67 5.32
C THR A 360 -17.91 -32.72 4.15
N GLU A 361 -18.51 -33.02 3.00
CA GLU A 361 -18.48 -32.13 1.84
C GLU A 361 -19.27 -30.84 2.09
N ALA A 362 -20.46 -30.97 2.71
CA ALA A 362 -21.26 -29.82 3.08
C ALA A 362 -20.48 -28.90 4.05
N LEU A 363 -19.82 -29.48 5.07
CA LEU A 363 -18.98 -28.72 5.98
C LEU A 363 -17.79 -28.06 5.26
N ARG A 364 -17.10 -28.78 4.40
CA ARG A 364 -15.94 -28.29 3.63
C ARG A 364 -16.32 -27.12 2.74
N PHE A 365 -17.39 -27.22 1.96
CA PHE A 365 -17.90 -26.13 1.14
C PHE A 365 -18.40 -24.96 1.99
N GLY A 366 -19.06 -25.25 3.12
CA GLY A 366 -19.48 -24.23 4.08
C GLY A 366 -18.32 -23.42 4.63
N LEU A 367 -17.26 -24.08 5.06
CA LEU A 367 -16.03 -23.42 5.54
C LEU A 367 -15.35 -22.63 4.42
N TYR A 368 -15.35 -23.15 3.20
CA TYR A 368 -14.76 -22.45 2.05
C TYR A 368 -15.43 -21.10 1.77
N TRP A 369 -16.77 -21.06 1.72
CA TRP A 369 -17.44 -19.79 1.47
C TRP A 369 -17.34 -18.82 2.65
N ILE A 370 -17.29 -19.30 3.91
CA ILE A 370 -17.03 -18.46 5.08
C ILE A 370 -15.64 -17.81 4.98
N LYS A 371 -14.60 -18.59 4.64
CA LYS A 371 -13.24 -18.06 4.41
C LYS A 371 -13.20 -17.06 3.25
N GLY A 372 -13.92 -17.35 2.17
CA GLY A 372 -14.04 -16.42 1.05
C GLY A 372 -14.65 -15.06 1.44
N LEU A 373 -15.62 -15.07 2.37
CA LEU A 373 -16.19 -13.84 2.95
C LEU A 373 -15.18 -13.13 3.88
N ALA A 374 -14.38 -13.88 4.63
CA ALA A 374 -13.38 -13.33 5.56
C ALA A 374 -12.28 -12.54 4.85
N LYS A 375 -12.00 -12.82 3.57
CA LYS A 375 -11.07 -12.00 2.75
C LYS A 375 -11.46 -10.53 2.67
N SER A 376 -12.71 -10.21 2.86
CA SER A 376 -13.24 -8.85 2.98
C SER A 376 -13.26 -8.41 4.45
N ALA A 377 -12.14 -8.57 5.17
CA ALA A 377 -11.98 -8.47 6.62
C ALA A 377 -12.57 -7.20 7.28
N GLN A 378 -12.69 -6.10 6.54
CA GLN A 378 -13.33 -4.88 7.04
C GLN A 378 -14.87 -5.01 7.22
N ALA A 379 -15.49 -6.01 6.61
CA ALA A 379 -16.94 -6.18 6.63
C ALA A 379 -17.43 -7.15 7.72
N TRP A 380 -16.60 -8.10 8.15
CA TRP A 380 -17.04 -9.21 9.01
C TRP A 380 -16.19 -9.38 10.26
N PRO A 381 -16.73 -9.09 11.48
CA PRO A 381 -16.04 -9.36 12.74
C PRO A 381 -15.71 -10.86 12.92
N PRO A 382 -14.53 -11.21 13.46
CA PRO A 382 -14.11 -12.61 13.66
C PRO A 382 -15.13 -13.45 14.44
N ASP A 383 -15.78 -12.86 15.47
CA ASP A 383 -16.80 -13.56 16.28
C ASP A 383 -18.02 -14.00 15.47
N ARG A 384 -18.38 -13.24 14.44
CA ARG A 384 -19.49 -13.61 13.55
C ARG A 384 -19.10 -14.76 12.64
N LEU A 385 -17.90 -14.71 12.09
CA LEU A 385 -17.36 -15.79 11.24
C LEU A 385 -17.23 -17.08 12.05
N ASN A 386 -16.77 -17.01 13.28
CA ASN A 386 -16.66 -18.16 14.18
C ASN A 386 -18.05 -18.75 14.53
N ARG A 387 -19.05 -17.91 14.78
CA ARG A 387 -20.43 -18.38 15.01
C ARG A 387 -21.03 -19.03 13.77
N ALA A 388 -20.78 -18.45 12.58
CA ALA A 388 -21.22 -19.04 11.32
C ALA A 388 -20.55 -20.41 11.06
N ALA A 389 -19.24 -20.53 11.31
CA ALA A 389 -18.51 -21.79 11.21
C ALA A 389 -19.03 -22.84 12.21
N SER A 390 -19.26 -22.46 13.47
CA SER A 390 -19.84 -23.35 14.49
C SER A 390 -21.24 -23.85 14.12
N ALA A 391 -22.05 -22.98 13.50
CA ALA A 391 -23.36 -23.39 13.02
C ALA A 391 -23.29 -24.45 11.89
N LEU A 392 -22.27 -24.35 11.02
CA LEU A 392 -22.02 -25.36 9.98
C LEU A 392 -21.57 -26.68 10.55
N CYS A 393 -20.76 -26.68 11.61
CA CYS A 393 -20.31 -27.90 12.28
C CYS A 393 -21.48 -28.73 12.92
N ALA A 394 -22.61 -28.09 13.19
CA ALA A 394 -23.80 -28.75 13.67
C ALA A 394 -24.60 -29.47 12.57
N CYS A 395 -24.25 -29.27 11.28
CA CYS A 395 -24.90 -29.91 10.16
C CYS A 395 -24.47 -31.38 10.06
N LYS A 396 -25.36 -32.28 10.44
CA LYS A 396 -25.18 -33.74 10.36
C LYS A 396 -26.19 -34.36 9.42
N SER A 397 -26.28 -33.85 8.19
CA SER A 397 -27.23 -34.31 7.20
C SER A 397 -26.64 -34.25 5.79
N SER A 398 -27.03 -35.22 4.99
CA SER A 398 -26.75 -35.24 3.54
C SER A 398 -27.96 -34.80 2.71
N ASP A 399 -29.06 -34.42 3.36
CA ASP A 399 -30.25 -33.91 2.68
C ASP A 399 -30.06 -32.45 2.25
N GLN A 400 -30.41 -32.15 1.00
CA GLN A 400 -30.15 -30.84 0.39
C GLN A 400 -30.92 -29.70 1.09
N ASP A 401 -32.19 -29.97 1.50
CA ASP A 401 -33.02 -28.94 2.15
C ASP A 401 -32.48 -28.63 3.56
N THR A 402 -31.99 -29.66 4.27
CA THR A 402 -31.37 -29.53 5.57
C THR A 402 -30.03 -28.77 5.45
N ILE A 403 -29.18 -29.09 4.46
CA ILE A 403 -27.93 -28.34 4.18
C ILE A 403 -28.27 -26.88 3.86
N GLN A 404 -29.32 -26.63 3.06
CA GLN A 404 -29.77 -25.27 2.76
C GLN A 404 -30.18 -24.50 4.02
N ALA A 405 -30.89 -25.15 4.94
CA ALA A 405 -31.30 -24.54 6.20
C ALA A 405 -30.10 -24.18 7.07
N PHE A 406 -29.08 -25.06 7.18
CA PHE A 406 -27.83 -24.80 7.91
C PHE A 406 -27.01 -23.66 7.27
N TYR A 407 -26.85 -23.64 5.95
CA TYR A 407 -26.17 -22.56 5.26
C TYR A 407 -26.89 -21.23 5.43
N THR A 408 -28.20 -21.22 5.39
CA THR A 408 -29.02 -20.03 5.65
C THR A 408 -28.87 -19.55 7.10
N SER A 409 -28.88 -20.48 8.06
CA SER A 409 -28.63 -20.18 9.46
C SER A 409 -27.22 -19.61 9.67
N ALA A 410 -26.18 -20.25 9.11
CA ALA A 410 -24.79 -19.76 9.19
C ALA A 410 -24.67 -18.34 8.61
N ALA A 411 -25.26 -18.08 7.43
CA ALA A 411 -25.26 -16.77 6.82
C ALA A 411 -26.01 -15.71 7.65
N SER A 412 -27.00 -16.10 8.47
CA SER A 412 -27.73 -15.16 9.34
C SER A 412 -26.85 -14.58 10.46
N PHE A 413 -25.87 -15.34 10.96
CA PHE A 413 -24.91 -14.86 11.96
C PHE A 413 -23.99 -13.74 11.43
N LEU A 414 -23.85 -13.61 10.11
CA LEU A 414 -23.08 -12.54 9.49
C LEU A 414 -23.87 -11.22 9.39
N LEU A 415 -25.20 -11.26 9.55
CA LEU A 415 -26.02 -10.05 9.56
C LEU A 415 -25.92 -9.34 10.93
N PRO A 416 -25.87 -7.99 10.95
CA PRO A 416 -25.89 -7.24 12.21
C PRO A 416 -27.20 -7.52 12.97
N SER A 417 -27.09 -7.71 14.30
CA SER A 417 -28.27 -7.77 15.17
C SER A 417 -29.02 -6.45 15.20
N GLU A 418 -30.31 -6.45 15.61
CA GLU A 418 -31.08 -5.21 15.73
C GLU A 418 -30.47 -4.23 16.76
N GLU A 419 -29.86 -4.76 17.83
CA GLU A 419 -29.14 -3.96 18.83
C GLU A 419 -27.89 -3.29 18.24
N GLU A 420 -27.10 -4.06 17.48
CA GLU A 420 -25.92 -3.50 16.80
C GLU A 420 -26.26 -2.49 15.70
N LYS A 421 -27.42 -2.65 15.03
CA LYS A 421 -27.94 -1.64 14.09
C LYS A 421 -28.31 -0.34 14.82
N ALA A 422 -28.92 -0.44 15.99
CA ALA A 422 -29.29 0.73 16.81
C ALA A 422 -28.05 1.45 17.35
N ASP A 423 -27.04 0.72 17.82
CA ASP A 423 -25.79 1.30 18.33
C ASP A 423 -24.94 1.90 17.20
N ARG A 424 -24.89 1.25 16.03
CA ARG A 424 -24.19 1.77 14.85
C ARG A 424 -24.83 3.06 14.35
N ASN A 425 -26.15 3.13 14.27
CA ASN A 425 -26.87 4.35 13.90
C ASN A 425 -26.64 5.47 14.92
N LYS A 426 -26.60 5.17 16.23
CA LYS A 426 -26.24 6.14 17.26
C LYS A 426 -24.82 6.65 17.12
N SER A 427 -23.84 5.76 16.83
CA SER A 427 -22.45 6.12 16.62
C SER A 427 -22.26 6.93 15.33
N GLU A 428 -22.88 6.54 14.22
CA GLU A 428 -22.80 7.27 12.95
C GLU A 428 -23.41 8.67 13.07
N ASN A 429 -24.57 8.82 13.71
CA ASN A 429 -25.16 10.11 14.03
C ASN A 429 -24.28 10.95 14.96
N GLY A 430 -23.62 10.33 15.92
CA GLY A 430 -22.66 10.99 16.80
C GLY A 430 -21.45 11.53 16.04
N ILE A 431 -20.91 10.79 15.08
CA ILE A 431 -19.78 11.20 14.23
C ILE A 431 -20.18 12.38 13.33
N VAL A 432 -21.35 12.31 12.69
CA VAL A 432 -21.86 13.42 11.86
C VAL A 432 -22.08 14.66 12.72
N SER A 433 -22.69 14.54 13.90
CA SER A 433 -22.89 15.68 14.82
C SER A 433 -21.56 16.30 15.28
N GLN A 434 -20.52 15.50 15.54
CA GLN A 434 -19.20 16.03 15.86
C GLN A 434 -18.57 16.77 14.68
N ALA A 435 -18.71 16.25 13.46
CA ALA A 435 -18.26 16.91 12.25
C ALA A 435 -18.98 18.22 12.00
N GLU A 436 -20.31 18.25 12.14
CA GLU A 436 -21.12 19.46 12.04
C GLU A 436 -20.69 20.50 13.07
N HIS A 437 -20.54 20.11 14.32
CA HIS A 437 -20.08 21.02 15.39
C HIS A 437 -18.70 21.61 15.06
N TYR A 438 -17.75 20.77 14.61
CA TYR A 438 -16.42 21.24 14.22
C TYR A 438 -16.48 22.22 13.05
N ILE A 439 -17.30 21.96 12.03
CA ILE A 439 -17.49 22.84 10.88
C ILE A 439 -18.10 24.16 11.31
N HIS A 440 -19.17 24.15 12.12
CA HIS A 440 -19.83 25.38 12.62
C HIS A 440 -18.92 26.23 13.50
N THR A 441 -17.96 25.61 14.20
CA THR A 441 -16.99 26.34 15.02
C THR A 441 -15.85 26.94 14.19
N ASN A 442 -15.45 26.26 13.09
CA ASN A 442 -14.24 26.58 12.34
C ASN A 442 -14.50 27.00 10.88
N TYR A 443 -15.75 27.25 10.47
CA TYR A 443 -16.14 27.53 9.08
C TYR A 443 -15.33 28.64 8.40
N ALA A 444 -14.88 29.63 9.17
CA ALA A 444 -14.11 30.78 8.66
C ALA A 444 -12.66 30.39 8.27
N GLN A 445 -12.18 29.27 8.73
CA GLN A 445 -10.82 28.78 8.45
C GLN A 445 -10.79 27.86 7.22
N PRO A 446 -9.61 27.61 6.62
CA PRO A 446 -9.47 26.64 5.55
C PRO A 446 -9.59 25.21 6.13
N ILE A 447 -10.84 24.69 6.13
CA ILE A 447 -11.13 23.32 6.57
C ILE A 447 -11.30 22.39 5.36
N SER A 448 -10.58 21.28 5.36
CA SER A 448 -10.71 20.20 4.37
C SER A 448 -11.41 19.00 4.99
N LEU A 449 -12.00 18.13 4.15
CA LEU A 449 -12.58 16.85 4.61
C LEU A 449 -11.56 16.02 5.39
N ALA A 450 -10.30 15.98 4.92
CA ALA A 450 -9.23 15.25 5.58
C ALA A 450 -8.92 15.79 6.98
N LEU A 451 -8.89 17.13 7.13
CA LEU A 451 -8.66 17.78 8.44
C LEU A 451 -9.80 17.49 9.43
N VAL A 452 -11.06 17.57 8.97
CA VAL A 452 -12.21 17.27 9.84
C VAL A 452 -12.20 15.80 10.23
N ALA A 453 -11.95 14.88 9.28
CA ALA A 453 -11.87 13.45 9.54
C ALA A 453 -10.77 13.10 10.56
N GLU A 454 -9.59 13.73 10.45
CA GLU A 454 -8.49 13.60 11.42
C GLU A 454 -8.91 14.06 12.83
N LYS A 455 -9.63 15.18 12.92
CA LYS A 455 -10.05 15.75 14.23
C LYS A 455 -11.10 14.91 14.96
N ILE A 456 -11.87 14.11 14.24
CA ILE A 456 -12.90 13.23 14.82
C ILE A 456 -12.51 11.73 14.73
N ASP A 457 -11.23 11.45 14.41
CA ASP A 457 -10.61 10.13 14.38
C ASP A 457 -11.32 9.11 13.45
N VAL A 458 -11.60 9.55 12.23
CA VAL A 458 -12.19 8.70 11.17
C VAL A 458 -11.46 8.87 9.84
N SER A 459 -11.65 7.93 8.92
CA SER A 459 -11.09 8.09 7.57
C SER A 459 -11.88 9.13 6.73
N PRO A 460 -11.20 9.90 5.85
CA PRO A 460 -11.87 10.87 4.98
C PRO A 460 -12.95 10.24 4.08
N ASN A 461 -12.71 9.05 3.56
CA ASN A 461 -13.66 8.34 2.71
C ASN A 461 -14.93 7.94 3.49
N TYR A 462 -14.75 7.49 4.73
CA TYR A 462 -15.88 7.15 5.61
C TYR A 462 -16.70 8.37 5.95
N LEU A 463 -16.07 9.48 6.35
CA LEU A 463 -16.76 10.73 6.63
C LEU A 463 -17.51 11.25 5.40
N SER A 464 -16.92 11.19 4.20
CA SER A 464 -17.59 11.55 2.95
C SER A 464 -18.86 10.76 2.71
N SER A 465 -18.80 9.43 2.93
CA SER A 465 -19.96 8.55 2.76
C SER A 465 -21.08 8.85 3.78
N LEU A 466 -20.72 9.19 5.03
CA LEU A 466 -21.66 9.58 6.06
C LEU A 466 -22.38 10.90 5.72
N PHE A 467 -21.66 11.91 5.20
CA PHE A 467 -22.29 13.16 4.76
C PHE A 467 -23.36 12.92 3.68
N HIS A 468 -23.03 12.06 2.68
CA HIS A 468 -24.01 11.70 1.66
C HIS A 468 -25.19 10.91 2.21
N LYS A 469 -24.94 9.95 3.12
CA LYS A 469 -25.96 9.07 3.69
C LYS A 469 -26.90 9.79 4.64
N GLU A 470 -26.36 10.57 5.58
CA GLU A 470 -27.13 11.17 6.67
C GLU A 470 -27.64 12.59 6.34
N LEU A 471 -26.87 13.38 5.60
CA LEU A 471 -27.22 14.78 5.28
C LEU A 471 -27.71 14.96 3.83
N GLY A 472 -27.61 13.93 2.98
CA GLY A 472 -28.05 13.99 1.59
C GLY A 472 -27.22 14.89 0.68
N GLU A 473 -26.08 15.42 1.17
CA GLU A 473 -25.22 16.33 0.43
C GLU A 473 -23.73 16.02 0.64
N SER A 474 -22.87 16.50 -0.26
CA SER A 474 -21.44 16.35 -0.09
C SER A 474 -20.88 17.30 0.97
N TYR A 475 -19.75 16.92 1.60
CA TYR A 475 -19.02 17.77 2.56
C TYR A 475 -18.79 19.19 2.02
N SER A 476 -18.34 19.33 0.77
CA SER A 476 -18.09 20.64 0.16
C SER A 476 -19.34 21.49 0.04
N LYS A 477 -20.49 20.89 -0.30
CA LYS A 477 -21.79 21.58 -0.35
C LYS A 477 -22.22 22.01 1.04
N TYR A 478 -22.07 21.14 2.04
CA TYR A 478 -22.38 21.43 3.43
C TYR A 478 -21.59 22.64 3.95
N VAL A 479 -20.27 22.63 3.83
CA VAL A 479 -19.41 23.75 4.26
C VAL A 479 -19.77 25.04 3.53
N THR A 480 -20.03 24.96 2.22
CA THR A 480 -20.46 26.11 1.42
C THR A 480 -21.76 26.70 1.97
N ARG A 481 -22.75 25.87 2.25
CA ARG A 481 -24.05 26.29 2.82
C ARG A 481 -23.89 26.96 4.19
N VAL A 482 -23.13 26.34 5.08
CA VAL A 482 -22.83 26.91 6.42
C VAL A 482 -22.20 28.30 6.31
N ARG A 483 -21.20 28.47 5.45
CA ARG A 483 -20.54 29.77 5.21
C ARG A 483 -21.51 30.81 4.69
N MET A 484 -22.40 30.46 3.78
CA MET A 484 -23.38 31.37 3.19
C MET A 484 -24.48 31.74 4.18
N GLU A 485 -24.92 30.82 5.03
CA GLU A 485 -25.87 31.10 6.11
C GLU A 485 -25.27 32.05 7.16
N HIS A 486 -23.99 31.84 7.52
CA HIS A 486 -23.29 32.80 8.41
C HIS A 486 -23.11 34.17 7.76
N ALA A 487 -22.79 34.24 6.46
CA ALA A 487 -22.71 35.51 5.74
C ALA A 487 -24.06 36.28 5.80
N LYS A 488 -25.15 35.55 5.55
CA LYS A 488 -26.50 36.11 5.63
C LYS A 488 -26.83 36.62 7.04
N ARG A 489 -26.41 35.93 8.09
CA ARG A 489 -26.55 36.34 9.48
C ARG A 489 -25.74 37.60 9.78
N ILE A 490 -24.46 37.65 9.39
CA ILE A 490 -23.60 38.82 9.58
C ILE A 490 -24.18 40.05 8.88
N MET A 491 -24.73 39.91 7.67
CA MET A 491 -25.40 40.99 6.95
C MET A 491 -26.63 41.53 7.68
N LYS A 492 -27.40 40.64 8.33
CA LYS A 492 -28.56 41.03 9.15
C LYS A 492 -28.16 41.77 10.43
N GLU A 493 -27.15 41.27 11.13
CA GLU A 493 -26.66 41.84 12.38
C GLU A 493 -25.94 43.18 12.16
N ASN A 494 -25.25 43.31 11.01
CA ASN A 494 -24.43 44.48 10.67
C ASN A 494 -24.65 44.93 9.21
N PRO A 495 -25.78 45.58 8.88
CA PRO A 495 -26.10 45.99 7.50
C PRO A 495 -25.16 47.05 6.91
N GLY A 496 -24.27 47.64 7.72
CA GLY A 496 -23.27 48.63 7.30
C GLY A 496 -21.93 48.07 6.87
N LEU A 497 -21.62 46.79 7.15
CA LEU A 497 -20.37 46.18 6.79
C LEU A 497 -20.21 46.09 5.27
N ARG A 498 -18.97 46.29 4.79
CA ARG A 498 -18.67 46.15 3.36
C ARG A 498 -18.60 44.66 2.98
N ILE A 499 -19.06 44.33 1.77
CA ILE A 499 -19.12 42.93 1.30
C ILE A 499 -17.77 42.19 1.42
N TYR A 500 -16.64 42.87 1.15
CA TYR A 500 -15.30 42.24 1.26
C TYR A 500 -14.97 41.86 2.72
N GLU A 501 -15.45 42.59 3.72
CA GLU A 501 -15.24 42.30 5.14
C GLU A 501 -16.01 41.03 5.54
N ILE A 502 -17.23 40.89 5.05
CA ILE A 502 -18.08 39.71 5.26
C ILE A 502 -17.45 38.48 4.60
N VAL A 503 -16.95 38.64 3.38
CA VAL A 503 -16.25 37.58 2.61
C VAL A 503 -15.08 37.03 3.41
N ASN A 504 -14.26 37.89 4.00
CA ASN A 504 -13.12 37.47 4.82
C ASN A 504 -13.57 36.77 6.11
N GLN A 505 -14.61 37.27 6.77
CA GLN A 505 -15.14 36.69 8.01
C GLN A 505 -15.73 35.28 7.82
N VAL A 506 -16.20 34.94 6.61
CA VAL A 506 -16.76 33.61 6.33
C VAL A 506 -15.78 32.68 5.60
N GLY A 507 -14.50 33.05 5.52
CA GLY A 507 -13.46 32.21 4.99
C GLY A 507 -13.44 32.11 3.46
N TYR A 508 -13.88 33.15 2.74
CA TYR A 508 -13.70 33.28 1.30
C TYR A 508 -12.58 34.29 1.00
N VAL A 509 -11.81 34.01 -0.02
CA VAL A 509 -10.73 34.89 -0.50
C VAL A 509 -11.20 35.78 -1.65
N SER A 510 -12.10 35.27 -2.49
CA SER A 510 -12.58 35.97 -3.69
C SER A 510 -14.01 36.49 -3.52
N VAL A 511 -14.16 37.79 -3.55
CA VAL A 511 -15.49 38.46 -3.53
C VAL A 511 -16.33 38.03 -4.73
N LYS A 512 -15.72 37.86 -5.90
CA LYS A 512 -16.43 37.45 -7.12
C LYS A 512 -16.99 36.02 -6.98
N HIS A 513 -16.20 35.09 -6.47
CA HIS A 513 -16.64 33.71 -6.24
C HIS A 513 -17.71 33.65 -5.15
N PHE A 514 -17.51 34.34 -4.05
CA PHE A 514 -18.53 34.48 -2.98
C PHE A 514 -19.87 34.98 -3.52
N SER A 515 -19.86 36.09 -4.29
CA SER A 515 -21.07 36.68 -4.83
C SER A 515 -21.80 35.75 -5.80
N TYR A 516 -21.05 34.99 -6.58
CA TYR A 516 -21.62 33.97 -7.46
C TYR A 516 -22.33 32.88 -6.65
N VAL A 517 -21.64 32.29 -5.65
CA VAL A 517 -22.19 31.22 -4.81
C VAL A 517 -23.40 31.70 -3.99
N PHE A 518 -23.33 32.92 -3.45
CA PHE A 518 -24.43 33.54 -2.69
C PHE A 518 -25.69 33.70 -3.56
N LYS A 519 -25.51 34.20 -4.81
CA LYS A 519 -26.61 34.32 -5.77
C LYS A 519 -27.20 32.98 -6.16
N GLN A 520 -26.37 31.96 -6.33
CA GLN A 520 -26.82 30.59 -6.63
C GLN A 520 -27.68 29.99 -5.51
N LEU A 521 -27.35 30.26 -4.24
CA LEU A 521 -28.06 29.70 -3.10
C LEU A 521 -29.32 30.53 -2.70
N PHE A 522 -29.27 31.85 -2.83
CA PHE A 522 -30.32 32.74 -2.32
C PHE A 522 -31.09 33.49 -3.41
N GLY A 523 -30.72 33.34 -4.68
CA GLY A 523 -31.41 33.96 -5.81
C GLY A 523 -31.07 35.45 -6.06
N VAL A 524 -30.43 36.12 -5.09
CA VAL A 524 -30.08 37.55 -5.15
C VAL A 524 -28.60 37.74 -4.87
N THR A 525 -28.01 38.83 -5.35
CA THR A 525 -26.62 39.15 -5.04
C THR A 525 -26.44 39.59 -3.58
N PRO A 526 -25.25 39.47 -2.97
CA PRO A 526 -25.00 39.96 -1.62
C PRO A 526 -25.32 41.45 -1.44
N GLY A 527 -25.04 42.26 -2.48
CA GLY A 527 -25.34 43.69 -2.48
C GLY A 527 -26.84 43.98 -2.49
N GLU A 528 -27.61 43.33 -3.34
CA GLU A 528 -29.07 43.43 -3.39
C GLU A 528 -29.71 42.99 -2.07
N TYR A 529 -29.22 41.88 -1.49
CA TYR A 529 -29.69 41.40 -0.19
C TYR A 529 -29.39 42.38 0.94
N GLN A 530 -28.21 43.01 0.95
CA GLN A 530 -27.85 44.00 1.95
C GLN A 530 -28.65 45.31 1.81
N GLN A 531 -28.98 45.70 0.57
CA GLN A 531 -29.86 46.88 0.32
C GLN A 531 -31.28 46.63 0.81
N SER A 532 -31.83 45.43 0.62
CA SER A 532 -33.17 45.11 1.14
C SER A 532 -33.26 45.20 2.67
N LEU A 533 -32.17 44.82 3.38
CA LEU A 533 -32.08 44.90 4.84
C LEU A 533 -31.96 46.35 5.39
N LYS A 534 -31.63 47.32 4.54
CA LYS A 534 -31.56 48.76 4.93
C LYS A 534 -32.86 49.52 4.64
N ALA A 535 -33.73 48.89 3.86
CA ALA A 535 -35.02 49.49 3.47
C ALA A 535 -36.16 49.07 4.41
N ASP A 536 -35.98 48.00 5.19
CA ASP A 536 -36.83 47.60 6.32
C ASP A 536 -36.31 48.24 7.63
#